data_3b98aa5bb074be1ef2622cf8ad669905
#
_entry.id   3b98aa5bb074be1ef2622cf8ad669905
#
_cell.length_a   1.000
_cell.length_b   1.000
_cell.length_c   1.000
_cell.angle_alpha   90.00
_cell.angle_beta   90.00
_cell.angle_gamma   90.00
#
_symmetry.space_group_name_H-M   'P 1'
#
loop_
_entity.id
_entity.type
_entity.pdbx_description
1 polymer ?
#
loop_
_entity_poly.entity_id
_entity_poly.type
_entity_poly.pdbx_seq_one_letter_code
_entity_poly.pdbx_strand_id
1 'polypeptide(L)'
;MNNLKERIWKILGRKQTAALATMTAAGAPWVRYVSIESEPDFTLRFCTSRASRKVGHIGNNPEVHLTCGNLQPPDDSAYLQVAGRAEICSDAETKARYWQDEWRRYFKGPDDPDYVMVFVRPTRIEYNGPGSFEPEVWGE
;
A
#
# COMPACT_ATOMS: atom_id res chain seq x y z
N MET A 1 -8.93 26.04 1.15
CA MET A 1 -7.49 25.91 1.53
C MET A 1 -7.16 24.43 1.71
N ASN A 2 -6.14 23.94 1.00
CA ASN A 2 -5.73 22.55 1.10
C ASN A 2 -4.95 22.31 2.38
N ASN A 3 -5.51 21.53 3.28
CA ASN A 3 -4.78 21.04 4.43
C ASN A 3 -3.98 19.78 4.05
N LEU A 4 -3.13 19.32 4.95
CA LEU A 4 -2.26 18.17 4.69
C LEU A 4 -3.06 16.91 4.35
N LYS A 5 -4.13 16.62 5.08
CA LYS A 5 -4.96 15.43 4.81
C LYS A 5 -5.56 15.45 3.41
N GLU A 6 -6.02 16.60 2.96
CA GLU A 6 -6.58 16.74 1.61
C GLU A 6 -5.52 16.49 0.54
N ARG A 7 -4.31 17.00 0.74
CA ARG A 7 -3.20 16.79 -0.20
C ARG A 7 -2.74 15.34 -0.22
N ILE A 8 -2.71 14.68 0.93
CA ILE A 8 -2.44 13.24 1.00
C ILE A 8 -3.51 12.46 0.24
N TRP A 9 -4.78 12.75 0.51
CA TRP A 9 -5.87 12.04 -0.14
C TRP A 9 -5.89 12.25 -1.66
N LYS A 10 -5.50 13.43 -2.11
CA LYS A 10 -5.39 13.69 -3.54
C LYS A 10 -4.44 12.73 -4.24
N ILE A 11 -3.41 12.26 -3.54
CA ILE A 11 -2.48 11.25 -4.05
C ILE A 11 -3.03 9.83 -3.82
N LEU A 12 -3.44 9.51 -2.59
CA LEU A 12 -3.86 8.15 -2.22
C LEU A 12 -5.22 7.75 -2.79
N GLY A 13 -6.10 8.70 -3.06
CA GLY A 13 -7.48 8.44 -3.42
C GLY A 13 -7.69 7.87 -4.82
N ARG A 14 -6.64 7.40 -5.47
CA ARG A 14 -6.70 6.80 -6.79
C ARG A 14 -5.96 5.46 -6.79
N LYS A 15 -6.42 4.56 -7.68
CA LYS A 15 -5.71 3.30 -7.92
C LYS A 15 -4.36 3.60 -8.56
N GLN A 16 -3.29 3.02 -8.02
CA GLN A 16 -1.94 3.33 -8.47
C GLN A 16 -0.95 2.24 -8.07
N THR A 17 0.23 2.29 -8.67
CA THR A 17 1.35 1.44 -8.31
C THR A 17 2.16 2.09 -7.19
N ALA A 18 2.52 1.30 -6.21
CA ALA A 18 3.39 1.72 -5.11
C ALA A 18 4.58 0.77 -4.99
N ALA A 19 5.68 1.27 -4.48
CA ALA A 19 6.83 0.44 -4.13
C ALA A 19 6.71 0.09 -2.64
N LEU A 20 6.54 -1.19 -2.36
CA LEU A 20 6.32 -1.71 -1.00
C LEU A 20 7.55 -2.44 -0.51
N ALA A 21 8.07 -2.03 0.64
CA ALA A 21 9.17 -2.70 1.32
C ALA A 21 8.64 -3.51 2.49
N THR A 22 9.12 -4.75 2.56
CA THR A 22 8.88 -5.67 3.68
C THR A 22 10.22 -6.15 4.21
N MET A 23 10.22 -6.79 5.38
CA MET A 23 11.45 -7.29 6.00
C MET A 23 11.55 -8.79 5.83
N THR A 24 12.71 -9.26 5.36
CA THR A 24 13.00 -10.69 5.30
C THR A 24 13.20 -11.23 6.71
N ALA A 25 13.21 -12.57 6.84
CA ALA A 25 13.49 -13.23 8.12
C ALA A 25 14.88 -12.85 8.68
N ALA A 26 15.81 -12.52 7.81
CA ALA A 26 17.17 -12.09 8.21
C ALA A 26 17.24 -10.60 8.57
N GLY A 27 16.12 -9.88 8.51
CA GLY A 27 16.08 -8.46 8.84
C GLY A 27 16.51 -7.53 7.71
N ALA A 28 16.54 -8.00 6.47
CA ALA A 28 16.87 -7.18 5.31
C ALA A 28 15.59 -6.59 4.69
N PRO A 29 15.61 -5.32 4.26
CA PRO A 29 14.48 -4.77 3.52
C PRO A 29 14.44 -5.36 2.10
N TRP A 30 13.21 -5.60 1.61
CA TRP A 30 13.00 -6.12 0.27
C TRP A 30 11.84 -5.38 -0.38
N VAL A 31 12.05 -4.77 -1.53
CA VAL A 31 11.06 -3.89 -2.17
C VAL A 31 10.56 -4.49 -3.49
N ARG A 32 9.28 -4.28 -3.78
CA ARG A 32 8.63 -4.64 -5.04
C ARG A 32 7.46 -3.71 -5.30
N TYR A 33 6.98 -3.70 -6.52
CA TYR A 33 5.78 -2.95 -6.85
C TYR A 33 4.52 -3.73 -6.51
N VAL A 34 3.52 -3.01 -6.02
CA VAL A 34 2.16 -3.53 -5.80
C VAL A 34 1.16 -2.50 -6.33
N SER A 35 -0.01 -2.97 -6.72
CA SER A 35 -1.10 -2.09 -7.16
C SER A 35 -2.02 -1.83 -5.97
N ILE A 36 -2.10 -0.59 -5.52
CA ILE A 36 -2.83 -0.23 -4.31
C ILE A 36 -4.09 0.57 -4.61
N GLU A 37 -5.05 0.42 -3.71
CA GLU A 37 -6.21 1.29 -3.55
C GLU A 37 -6.29 1.69 -2.09
N SER A 38 -6.98 2.80 -1.81
CA SER A 38 -7.01 3.36 -0.46
C SER A 38 -8.43 3.70 -0.02
N GLU A 39 -8.63 3.65 1.30
CA GLU A 39 -9.85 4.14 1.94
C GLU A 39 -9.65 5.60 2.40
N PRO A 40 -10.76 6.35 2.64
CA PRO A 40 -10.64 7.74 3.12
C PRO A 40 -9.90 7.92 4.45
N ASP A 41 -9.79 6.87 5.26
CA ASP A 41 -9.01 6.90 6.49
C ASP A 41 -7.52 6.59 6.26
N PHE A 42 -7.10 6.52 4.99
CA PHE A 42 -5.75 6.23 4.53
C PHE A 42 -5.34 4.75 4.63
N THR A 43 -6.22 3.86 5.03
CA THR A 43 -5.94 2.41 4.94
C THR A 43 -5.70 2.03 3.49
N LEU A 44 -4.60 1.35 3.23
CA LEU A 44 -4.22 0.90 1.90
C LEU A 44 -4.52 -0.59 1.75
N ARG A 45 -4.85 -1.02 0.53
CA ARG A 45 -5.11 -2.43 0.27
C ARG A 45 -4.60 -2.86 -1.09
N PHE A 46 -4.26 -4.13 -1.18
CA PHE A 46 -3.93 -4.79 -2.44
C PHE A 46 -4.19 -6.30 -2.31
N CYS A 47 -4.34 -6.96 -3.45
CA CYS A 47 -4.43 -8.42 -3.48
C CYS A 47 -3.07 -9.01 -3.81
N THR A 48 -2.86 -10.25 -3.39
CA THR A 48 -1.65 -10.98 -3.74
C THR A 48 -1.88 -12.48 -3.62
N SER A 49 -0.92 -13.27 -4.13
CA SER A 49 -0.90 -14.70 -3.96
C SER A 49 -0.46 -15.06 -2.53
N ARG A 50 -1.15 -16.01 -1.93
CA ARG A 50 -0.81 -16.56 -0.62
C ARG A 50 0.64 -17.05 -0.57
N ALA A 51 1.14 -17.59 -1.68
CA ALA A 51 2.48 -18.15 -1.76
C ALA A 51 3.57 -17.11 -2.03
N SER A 52 3.21 -15.83 -2.21
CA SER A 52 4.20 -14.80 -2.48
C SER A 52 5.10 -14.55 -1.26
N ARG A 53 6.36 -14.14 -1.55
CA ARG A 53 7.32 -13.89 -0.47
C ARG A 53 6.86 -12.80 0.49
N LYS A 54 6.17 -11.77 -0.01
CA LYS A 54 5.70 -10.67 0.84
C LYS A 54 4.72 -11.15 1.92
N VAL A 55 3.92 -12.17 1.62
CA VAL A 55 3.00 -12.74 2.61
C VAL A 55 3.77 -13.38 3.76
N GLY A 56 4.81 -14.15 3.46
CA GLY A 56 5.69 -14.71 4.49
C GLY A 56 6.42 -13.63 5.30
N HIS A 57 6.92 -12.61 4.62
CA HIS A 57 7.58 -11.49 5.30
C HIS A 57 6.64 -10.79 6.28
N ILE A 58 5.43 -10.46 5.84
CA ILE A 58 4.44 -9.76 6.67
C ILE A 58 4.00 -10.63 7.83
N GLY A 59 3.86 -11.94 7.62
CA GLY A 59 3.50 -12.88 8.69
C GLY A 59 4.54 -12.90 9.82
N ASN A 60 5.81 -12.71 9.49
CA ASN A 60 6.89 -12.66 10.50
C ASN A 60 7.10 -11.27 11.06
N ASN A 61 6.90 -10.24 10.25
CA ASN A 61 7.09 -8.84 10.67
C ASN A 61 6.08 -7.96 9.94
N PRO A 62 5.05 -7.48 10.64
CA PRO A 62 3.99 -6.69 10.01
C PRO A 62 4.41 -5.27 9.64
N GLU A 63 5.58 -4.81 10.07
CA GLU A 63 6.06 -3.47 9.73
C GLU A 63 6.39 -3.39 8.24
N VAL A 64 5.78 -2.43 7.57
CA VAL A 64 6.00 -2.21 6.14
C VAL A 64 6.22 -0.73 5.88
N HIS A 65 6.79 -0.44 4.73
CA HIS A 65 6.96 0.93 4.26
C HIS A 65 6.68 0.96 2.76
N LEU A 66 6.01 2.01 2.30
CA LEU A 66 5.78 2.16 0.86
C LEU A 66 5.92 3.60 0.41
N THR A 67 6.17 3.76 -0.86
CA THR A 67 6.16 5.07 -1.50
C THR A 67 5.28 5.03 -2.74
N CYS A 68 4.57 6.12 -2.97
CA CYS A 68 3.70 6.28 -4.13
C CYS A 68 3.54 7.76 -4.47
N GLY A 69 2.98 8.04 -5.61
CA GLY A 69 2.72 9.39 -6.05
C GLY A 69 3.12 9.59 -7.50
N ASN A 70 3.08 10.83 -7.93
CA ASN A 70 3.44 11.17 -9.30
C ASN A 70 4.96 11.24 -9.44
N LEU A 71 5.53 10.30 -10.17
CA LEU A 71 6.98 10.20 -10.40
C LEU A 71 7.39 10.82 -11.73
N GLN A 72 6.48 11.52 -12.40
CA GLN A 72 6.78 12.12 -13.70
C GLN A 72 7.33 13.53 -13.55
N PRO A 73 8.44 13.87 -14.22
CA PRO A 73 8.81 15.28 -14.35
C PRO A 73 7.71 16.04 -15.12
N PRO A 74 7.57 17.35 -14.94
CA PRO A 74 8.39 18.24 -14.14
C PRO A 74 8.09 18.22 -12.64
N ASP A 75 8.86 18.96 -11.88
CA ASP A 75 9.00 18.96 -10.44
C ASP A 75 7.77 19.39 -9.63
N ASP A 76 6.61 19.52 -10.25
CA ASP A 76 5.35 19.83 -9.54
C ASP A 76 4.77 18.61 -8.82
N SER A 77 5.41 17.46 -8.97
CA SER A 77 4.91 16.22 -8.43
C SER A 77 5.28 16.07 -6.96
N ALA A 78 4.29 15.67 -6.18
CA ALA A 78 4.49 15.29 -4.80
C ALA A 78 4.44 13.78 -4.69
N TYR A 79 5.15 13.22 -3.71
CA TYR A 79 5.06 11.80 -3.41
C TYR A 79 4.94 11.58 -1.91
N LEU A 80 4.48 10.39 -1.55
CA LEU A 80 4.29 10.01 -0.17
C LEU A 80 5.25 8.90 0.22
N GLN A 81 5.70 8.95 1.47
CA GLN A 81 6.32 7.83 2.14
C GLN A 81 5.38 7.42 3.28
N VAL A 82 5.02 6.15 3.32
CA VAL A 82 4.02 5.64 4.25
C VAL A 82 4.63 4.52 5.07
N ALA A 83 4.76 4.74 6.37
CA ALA A 83 5.09 3.69 7.33
C ALA A 83 3.79 3.15 7.91
N GLY A 84 3.69 1.84 8.06
CA GLY A 84 2.47 1.25 8.59
C GLY A 84 2.64 -0.21 8.97
N ARG A 85 1.53 -0.81 9.37
CA ARG A 85 1.47 -2.22 9.73
C ARG A 85 0.52 -2.93 8.78
N ALA A 86 0.97 -4.06 8.25
CA ALA A 86 0.22 -4.84 7.29
C ALA A 86 -0.49 -6.02 7.97
N GLU A 87 -1.68 -6.34 7.46
CA GLU A 87 -2.48 -7.47 7.90
C GLU A 87 -2.92 -8.26 6.68
N ILE A 88 -2.77 -9.58 6.74
CA ILE A 88 -3.20 -10.48 5.69
C ILE A 88 -4.58 -11.02 6.03
N CYS A 89 -5.53 -10.85 5.12
CA CYS A 89 -6.91 -11.30 5.30
C CYS A 89 -7.24 -12.37 4.26
N SER A 90 -7.61 -13.55 4.75
CA SER A 90 -7.96 -14.70 3.90
C SER A 90 -9.37 -15.23 4.16
N ASP A 91 -10.16 -14.53 4.97
CA ASP A 91 -11.55 -14.92 5.24
C ASP A 91 -12.43 -14.67 4.02
N ALA A 92 -13.43 -15.52 3.85
CA ALA A 92 -14.29 -15.52 2.66
C ALA A 92 -15.05 -14.20 2.49
N GLU A 93 -15.49 -13.58 3.58
CA GLU A 93 -16.26 -12.34 3.54
C GLU A 93 -15.43 -11.19 3.00
N THR A 94 -14.21 -10.99 3.53
CA THR A 94 -13.30 -9.94 3.07
C THR A 94 -12.90 -10.16 1.63
N LYS A 95 -12.57 -11.38 1.26
CA LYS A 95 -12.16 -11.71 -0.10
C LYS A 95 -13.27 -11.44 -1.11
N ALA A 96 -14.51 -11.79 -0.78
CA ALA A 96 -15.66 -11.53 -1.65
C ALA A 96 -15.94 -10.04 -1.77
N ARG A 97 -15.84 -9.30 -0.66
CA ARG A 97 -16.14 -7.88 -0.61
C ARG A 97 -15.22 -7.05 -1.51
N TYR A 98 -13.93 -7.39 -1.54
CA TYR A 98 -12.92 -6.59 -2.25
C TYR A 98 -12.53 -7.17 -3.61
N TRP A 99 -13.14 -8.30 -4.00
CA TRP A 99 -12.85 -8.93 -5.29
C TRP A 99 -13.12 -7.97 -6.45
N GLN A 100 -12.22 -8.00 -7.45
CA GLN A 100 -12.36 -7.29 -8.71
C GLN A 100 -12.23 -8.29 -9.85
N ASP A 101 -13.15 -8.25 -10.81
CA ASP A 101 -13.19 -9.25 -11.89
C ASP A 101 -11.93 -9.22 -12.78
N GLU A 102 -11.25 -8.08 -12.87
CA GLU A 102 -9.98 -8.01 -13.59
C GLU A 102 -8.88 -8.91 -12.99
N TRP A 103 -9.05 -9.33 -11.72
CA TRP A 103 -8.12 -10.24 -11.07
C TRP A 103 -8.25 -11.69 -11.52
N ARG A 104 -9.23 -12.01 -12.38
CA ARG A 104 -9.37 -13.34 -12.98
C ARG A 104 -8.19 -13.76 -13.83
N ARG A 105 -7.38 -12.79 -14.24
CA ARG A 105 -6.12 -13.12 -14.91
C ARG A 105 -5.09 -13.80 -14.00
N TYR A 106 -5.28 -13.69 -12.68
CA TYR A 106 -4.35 -14.24 -11.68
C TYR A 106 -4.99 -15.31 -10.81
N PHE A 107 -6.30 -15.23 -10.57
CA PHE A 107 -7.02 -16.08 -9.64
C PHE A 107 -8.30 -16.59 -10.30
N LYS A 108 -8.81 -17.74 -9.81
CA LYS A 108 -10.02 -18.36 -10.36
C LYS A 108 -11.28 -17.59 -10.01
N GLY A 109 -11.28 -16.89 -8.87
CA GLY A 109 -12.42 -16.15 -8.39
C GLY A 109 -12.21 -15.72 -6.95
N PRO A 110 -13.21 -15.08 -6.33
CA PRO A 110 -13.05 -14.58 -4.95
C PRO A 110 -12.84 -15.67 -3.90
N ASP A 111 -13.18 -16.91 -4.22
CA ASP A 111 -12.98 -18.04 -3.32
C ASP A 111 -11.72 -18.85 -3.61
N ASP A 112 -10.89 -18.41 -4.53
CA ASP A 112 -9.61 -19.07 -4.83
C ASP A 112 -8.73 -19.03 -3.57
N PRO A 113 -8.30 -20.18 -3.04
CA PRO A 113 -7.49 -20.23 -1.82
C PRO A 113 -6.13 -19.54 -1.97
N ASP A 114 -5.65 -19.34 -3.19
CA ASP A 114 -4.39 -18.63 -3.43
C ASP A 114 -4.54 -17.11 -3.33
N TYR A 115 -5.74 -16.58 -3.49
CA TYR A 115 -6.00 -15.15 -3.40
C TYR A 115 -6.13 -14.73 -1.93
N VAL A 116 -5.37 -13.71 -1.52
CA VAL A 116 -5.52 -13.06 -0.21
C VAL A 116 -5.50 -11.55 -0.38
N MET A 117 -6.13 -10.85 0.57
CA MET A 117 -6.06 -9.40 0.67
C MET A 117 -5.01 -9.01 1.69
N VAL A 118 -4.35 -7.90 1.43
CA VAL A 118 -3.44 -7.28 2.39
C VAL A 118 -3.91 -5.85 2.64
N PHE A 119 -4.03 -5.48 3.91
CA PHE A 119 -4.37 -4.13 4.34
C PHE A 119 -3.19 -3.54 5.08
N VAL A 120 -2.87 -2.28 4.78
CA VAL A 120 -1.82 -1.53 5.47
C VAL A 120 -2.47 -0.37 6.21
N ARG A 121 -2.28 -0.32 7.53
CA ARG A 121 -2.75 0.78 8.37
C ARG A 121 -1.59 1.73 8.63
N PRO A 122 -1.60 2.93 8.03
CA PRO A 122 -0.50 3.86 8.22
C PRO A 122 -0.39 4.33 9.66
N THR A 123 0.84 4.39 10.14
CA THR A 123 1.17 5.04 11.42
C THR A 123 1.78 6.41 11.17
N ARG A 124 2.42 6.60 10.03
CA ARG A 124 3.04 7.86 9.66
C ARG A 124 3.03 8.01 8.14
N ILE A 125 2.62 9.17 7.68
CA ILE A 125 2.70 9.52 6.26
C ILE A 125 3.50 10.81 6.14
N GLU A 126 4.52 10.79 5.30
CA GLU A 126 5.31 11.98 4.98
C GLU A 126 4.98 12.43 3.57
N TYR A 127 4.53 13.66 3.47
CA TYR A 127 4.21 14.31 2.21
C TYR A 127 5.43 15.10 1.75
N ASN A 128 5.99 14.70 0.62
CA ASN A 128 7.18 15.33 0.04
C ASN A 128 6.74 16.15 -1.17
N GLY A 129 6.63 17.45 -0.96
CA GLY A 129 6.22 18.38 -2.01
C GLY A 129 7.39 18.93 -2.81
N PRO A 130 7.10 19.54 -3.95
CA PRO A 130 8.14 20.17 -4.77
C PRO A 130 8.77 21.35 -4.05
N GLY A 131 10.07 21.53 -4.25
CA GLY A 131 10.79 22.69 -3.73
C GLY A 131 11.19 22.62 -2.27
N SER A 132 10.97 21.50 -1.60
CA SER A 132 11.35 21.32 -0.19
C SER A 132 11.94 19.95 0.05
N PHE A 133 12.99 19.88 0.87
CA PHE A 133 13.55 18.63 1.32
C PHE A 133 12.93 18.17 2.66
N GLU A 134 12.14 19.03 3.30
CA GLU A 134 11.49 18.70 4.55
C GLU A 134 10.05 18.23 4.29
N PRO A 135 9.69 17.02 4.71
CA PRO A 135 8.32 16.54 4.54
C PRO A 135 7.37 17.18 5.54
N GLU A 136 6.10 17.26 5.16
CA GLU A 136 5.03 17.48 6.12
C GLU A 136 4.56 16.13 6.63
N VAL A 137 4.32 16.01 7.91
CA VAL A 137 4.09 14.72 8.58
C VAL A 137 2.66 14.62 9.10
N TRP A 138 2.00 13.52 8.74
CA TRP A 138 0.75 13.08 9.32
C TRP A 138 1.03 11.85 10.19
N GLY A 139 0.44 11.82 11.39
CA GLY A 139 0.62 10.69 12.30
C GLY A 139 1.82 10.89 13.23
N GLU A 140 2.42 9.76 13.62
CA GLU A 140 3.50 9.74 14.61
C GLU A 140 4.87 10.10 14.05
#